data_e5e1eac132c4baf5800295af78abd49a
#
_entry.id   e5e1eac132c4baf5800295af78abd49a
#
_cell.length_a   1.000
_cell.length_b   1.000
_cell.length_c   1.000
_cell.angle_alpha   90.00
_cell.angle_beta   90.00
_cell.angle_gamma   90.00
#
_symmetry.space_group_name_H-M   'P 1'
#
loop_
_entity.id
_entity.type
_entity.pdbx_description
1 polymer ?
#
loop_
_entity_poly.entity_id
_entity_poly.type
_entity_poly.pdbx_seq_one_letter_code
_entity_poly.pdbx_strand_id
1 'polypeptide(L)'
;SRVVWASSETTLGLPFDRQQPAYAPMDENHPLYPESSYALSKVLGEEMARQFNRWTGIPFIGLRFSNIMEPQDYAQFPTFWDDPMKRKWNLWGYVDARDVAQACRLGLQADINSAEVFIIAAADTIMNRPSRELLAEVFPNVPLHKEIGDFETLLSIDKARRMLGYNPQYSWRQYVGL
;
A
#
# COMPACT_ATOMS: atom_id res chain seq x y z
N SER A 1 -2.27 -18.32 19.25
CA SER A 1 -1.06 -17.63 18.71
C SER A 1 -1.33 -17.23 17.27
N ARG A 2 -0.74 -16.14 16.80
CA ARG A 2 -0.77 -15.70 15.39
C ARG A 2 0.55 -15.04 15.01
N VAL A 3 0.79 -14.92 13.72
CA VAL A 3 1.95 -14.22 13.16
C VAL A 3 1.48 -12.99 12.41
N VAL A 4 2.06 -11.83 12.73
CA VAL A 4 1.94 -10.60 11.92
C VAL A 4 3.33 -10.28 11.37
N TRP A 5 3.42 -10.03 10.07
CA TRP A 5 4.72 -9.86 9.43
C TRP A 5 4.70 -8.80 8.31
N ALA A 6 5.87 -8.21 8.05
CA ALA A 6 6.01 -7.18 7.03
C ALA A 6 6.15 -7.81 5.64
N SER A 7 5.09 -7.70 4.82
CA SER A 7 5.17 -7.79 3.37
C SER A 7 5.46 -6.40 2.78
N SER A 8 5.22 -6.20 1.49
CA SER A 8 5.55 -4.94 0.83
C SER A 8 4.64 -4.68 -0.38
N GLU A 9 4.35 -3.42 -0.66
CA GLU A 9 3.71 -2.99 -1.90
C GLU A 9 4.51 -3.39 -3.15
N THR A 10 5.82 -3.63 -3.02
CA THR A 10 6.68 -4.02 -4.16
C THR A 10 6.28 -5.34 -4.80
N THR A 11 5.47 -6.17 -4.14
CA THR A 11 4.88 -7.39 -4.72
C THR A 11 3.96 -7.10 -5.90
N LEU A 12 3.45 -5.86 -6.02
CA LEU A 12 2.44 -5.44 -6.99
C LEU A 12 3.00 -4.96 -8.34
N GLY A 13 4.33 -4.93 -8.49
CA GLY A 13 4.97 -4.56 -9.77
C GLY A 13 5.81 -3.28 -9.74
N LEU A 14 6.04 -2.72 -8.55
CA LEU A 14 6.90 -1.55 -8.41
C LEU A 14 8.32 -1.83 -8.91
N PRO A 15 8.93 -0.88 -9.65
CA PRO A 15 8.58 0.53 -9.86
C PRO A 15 7.71 0.81 -11.10
N PHE A 16 7.05 -0.16 -11.70
CA PHE A 16 6.21 -0.06 -12.90
C PHE A 16 6.96 0.36 -14.18
N ASP A 17 8.23 0.08 -14.28
CA ASP A 17 9.03 0.41 -15.45
C ASP A 17 8.84 -0.61 -16.59
N ARG A 18 8.60 -1.88 -16.26
CA ARG A 18 8.39 -2.96 -17.22
C ARG A 18 6.92 -3.29 -17.41
N GLN A 19 6.18 -3.30 -16.32
CA GLN A 19 4.76 -3.66 -16.29
C GLN A 19 3.98 -2.56 -15.58
N GLN A 20 3.05 -1.92 -16.29
CA GLN A 20 2.13 -0.95 -15.68
C GLN A 20 1.14 -1.66 -14.74
N PRO A 21 0.54 -0.94 -13.78
CA PRO A 21 -0.57 -1.47 -13.00
C PRO A 21 -1.67 -2.03 -13.93
N ALA A 22 -2.25 -3.16 -13.57
CA ALA A 22 -3.37 -3.72 -14.34
C ALA A 22 -4.64 -2.86 -14.18
N TYR A 23 -4.77 -2.19 -13.04
CA TYR A 23 -5.85 -1.26 -12.70
C TYR A 23 -5.47 -0.41 -11.47
N ALA A 24 -6.24 0.64 -11.24
CA ALA A 24 -6.16 1.47 -10.04
C ALA A 24 -7.56 1.72 -9.44
N PRO A 25 -7.71 1.93 -8.11
CA PRO A 25 -6.70 1.63 -7.10
C PRO A 25 -6.34 0.15 -7.06
N MET A 26 -5.05 -0.17 -6.88
CA MET A 26 -4.62 -1.56 -6.72
C MET A 26 -5.06 -2.10 -5.36
N ASP A 27 -5.67 -3.27 -5.35
CA ASP A 27 -6.04 -4.01 -4.16
C ASP A 27 -5.24 -5.32 -4.02
N GLU A 28 -5.58 -6.14 -3.05
CA GLU A 28 -4.89 -7.41 -2.78
C GLU A 28 -5.11 -8.48 -3.87
N ASN A 29 -6.10 -8.28 -4.76
CA ASN A 29 -6.37 -9.16 -5.90
C ASN A 29 -5.56 -8.77 -7.14
N HIS A 30 -4.87 -7.61 -7.12
CA HIS A 30 -3.99 -7.21 -8.21
C HIS A 30 -2.93 -8.30 -8.47
N PRO A 31 -2.63 -8.62 -9.73
CA PRO A 31 -1.59 -9.60 -10.07
C PRO A 31 -0.25 -9.26 -9.41
N LEU A 32 0.49 -10.28 -9.01
CA LEU A 32 1.81 -10.12 -8.42
C LEU A 32 2.88 -10.09 -9.53
N TYR A 33 3.62 -9.00 -9.59
CA TYR A 33 4.69 -8.77 -10.57
C TYR A 33 5.99 -8.38 -9.86
N PRO A 34 6.65 -9.31 -9.13
CA PRO A 34 7.88 -8.96 -8.41
C PRO A 34 9.01 -8.59 -9.38
N GLU A 35 9.46 -7.35 -9.36
CA GLU A 35 10.49 -6.80 -10.24
C GLU A 35 11.90 -6.74 -9.60
N SER A 36 12.06 -7.34 -8.41
CA SER A 36 13.33 -7.42 -7.70
C SER A 36 13.41 -8.68 -6.84
N SER A 37 14.62 -9.07 -6.43
CA SER A 37 14.83 -10.17 -5.47
C SER A 37 14.14 -9.89 -4.13
N TYR A 38 14.08 -8.63 -3.69
CA TYR A 38 13.34 -8.21 -2.52
C TYR A 38 11.82 -8.45 -2.71
N ALA A 39 11.24 -7.96 -3.79
CA ALA A 39 9.83 -8.17 -4.09
C ALA A 39 9.49 -9.66 -4.20
N LEU A 40 10.33 -10.43 -4.90
CA LEU A 40 10.18 -11.88 -5.01
C LEU A 40 10.22 -12.57 -3.63
N SER A 41 11.15 -12.16 -2.75
CA SER A 41 11.22 -12.73 -1.40
C SER A 41 9.92 -12.48 -0.60
N LYS A 42 9.26 -11.34 -0.80
CA LYS A 42 7.97 -11.03 -0.16
C LYS A 42 6.84 -11.89 -0.74
N VAL A 43 6.77 -12.08 -2.06
CA VAL A 43 5.81 -12.98 -2.70
C VAL A 43 5.98 -14.42 -2.19
N LEU A 44 7.20 -14.93 -2.13
CA LEU A 44 7.49 -16.26 -1.58
C LEU A 44 7.11 -16.36 -0.10
N GLY A 45 7.35 -15.30 0.67
CA GLY A 45 6.91 -15.22 2.08
C GLY A 45 5.40 -15.28 2.24
N GLU A 46 4.63 -14.64 1.37
CA GLU A 46 3.17 -14.72 1.37
C GLU A 46 2.67 -16.13 1.06
N GLU A 47 3.30 -16.81 0.08
CA GLU A 47 2.98 -18.21 -0.21
C GLU A 47 3.36 -19.13 0.95
N MET A 48 4.53 -18.93 1.51
CA MET A 48 4.99 -19.69 2.69
C MET A 48 4.02 -19.53 3.87
N ALA A 49 3.53 -18.31 4.13
CA ALA A 49 2.55 -18.05 5.18
C ALA A 49 1.23 -18.84 4.95
N ARG A 50 0.75 -18.92 3.70
CA ARG A 50 -0.42 -19.72 3.33
C ARG A 50 -0.21 -21.19 3.62
N GLN A 51 0.96 -21.75 3.27
CA GLN A 51 1.25 -23.16 3.51
C GLN A 51 1.42 -23.45 5.01
N PHE A 52 2.08 -22.59 5.77
CA PHE A 52 2.20 -22.75 7.22
C PHE A 52 0.83 -22.68 7.91
N ASN A 53 -0.04 -21.75 7.53
CA ASN A 53 -1.40 -21.71 8.05
C ASN A 53 -2.14 -23.03 7.76
N ARG A 54 -2.07 -23.54 6.53
CA ARG A 54 -2.68 -24.82 6.16
C ARG A 54 -2.16 -26.00 6.97
N TRP A 55 -0.87 -26.02 7.30
CA TRP A 55 -0.25 -27.12 8.05
C TRP A 55 -0.52 -27.05 9.56
N THR A 56 -0.58 -25.84 10.11
CA THR A 56 -0.54 -25.62 11.55
C THR A 56 -1.83 -25.02 12.13
N GLY A 57 -2.68 -24.47 11.29
CA GLY A 57 -3.84 -23.66 11.69
C GLY A 57 -3.48 -22.31 12.32
N ILE A 58 -2.20 -21.95 12.39
CA ILE A 58 -1.77 -20.65 12.93
C ILE A 58 -2.12 -19.55 11.91
N PRO A 59 -2.88 -18.50 12.31
CA PRO A 59 -3.17 -17.36 11.43
C PRO A 59 -1.91 -16.54 11.10
N PHE A 60 -1.80 -16.14 9.83
CA PHE A 60 -0.72 -15.29 9.33
C PHE A 60 -1.31 -14.02 8.72
N ILE A 61 -0.90 -12.87 9.22
CA ILE A 61 -1.33 -11.55 8.74
C ILE A 61 -0.15 -10.84 8.11
N GLY A 62 -0.12 -10.81 6.78
CA GLY A 62 0.87 -10.09 6.00
C GLY A 62 0.45 -8.63 5.77
N LEU A 63 1.31 -7.69 6.08
CA LEU A 63 1.05 -6.28 5.87
C LEU A 63 1.94 -5.78 4.72
N ARG A 64 1.35 -5.52 3.55
CA ARG A 64 2.02 -4.92 2.39
C ARG A 64 2.14 -3.42 2.64
N PHE A 65 3.19 -3.03 3.35
CA PHE A 65 3.43 -1.62 3.64
C PHE A 65 3.77 -0.86 2.37
N SER A 66 3.14 0.30 2.21
CA SER A 66 3.61 1.35 1.31
C SER A 66 4.88 2.00 1.89
N ASN A 67 5.43 2.99 1.19
CA ASN A 67 6.65 3.66 1.62
C ASN A 67 6.44 4.34 2.98
N ILE A 68 7.09 3.79 4.01
CA ILE A 68 6.94 4.26 5.40
C ILE A 68 7.66 5.59 5.55
N MET A 69 6.95 6.58 6.10
CA MET A 69 7.41 7.95 6.33
C MET A 69 7.23 8.33 7.79
N GLU A 70 8.09 9.21 8.26
CA GLU A 70 7.96 9.89 9.53
C GLU A 70 7.61 11.38 9.31
N PRO A 71 7.12 12.12 10.32
CA PRO A 71 6.70 13.51 10.13
C PRO A 71 7.76 14.44 9.52
N GLN A 72 9.04 14.21 9.81
CA GLN A 72 10.14 14.98 9.22
C GLN A 72 10.31 14.75 7.71
N ASP A 73 9.88 13.59 7.19
CA ASP A 73 9.99 13.27 5.76
C ASP A 73 9.00 14.07 4.93
N TYR A 74 7.92 14.56 5.53
CA TYR A 74 6.89 15.34 4.82
C TYR A 74 7.43 16.64 4.23
N ALA A 75 8.48 17.21 4.82
CA ALA A 75 9.14 18.40 4.29
C ALA A 75 9.70 18.20 2.87
N GLN A 76 9.90 16.96 2.43
CA GLN A 76 10.38 16.64 1.09
C GLN A 76 9.26 16.58 0.05
N PHE A 77 7.99 16.42 0.44
CA PHE A 77 6.89 16.20 -0.50
C PHE A 77 6.72 17.33 -1.52
N PRO A 78 6.84 18.62 -1.15
CA PRO A 78 6.77 19.71 -2.12
C PRO A 78 7.78 19.59 -3.28
N THR A 79 8.92 18.93 -3.06
CA THR A 79 9.94 18.75 -4.10
C THR A 79 9.52 17.77 -5.22
N PHE A 80 8.42 17.03 -5.03
CA PHE A 80 7.88 16.07 -6.00
C PHE A 80 6.71 16.65 -6.82
N TRP A 81 6.09 17.75 -6.38
CA TRP A 81 4.80 18.20 -6.93
C TRP A 81 4.87 18.69 -8.37
N ASP A 82 6.01 19.24 -8.79
CA ASP A 82 6.22 19.75 -10.15
C ASP A 82 6.44 18.63 -11.20
N ASP A 83 6.76 17.42 -10.74
CA ASP A 83 7.08 16.30 -11.61
C ASP A 83 6.53 14.98 -11.06
N PRO A 84 5.37 14.53 -11.55
CA PRO A 84 4.75 13.29 -11.08
C PRO A 84 5.60 12.03 -11.37
N MET A 85 6.54 12.11 -12.32
CA MET A 85 7.42 10.99 -12.65
C MET A 85 8.38 10.63 -11.52
N LYS A 86 8.75 11.59 -10.65
CA LYS A 86 9.66 11.33 -9.51
C LYS A 86 9.13 10.29 -8.53
N ARG A 87 7.81 10.21 -8.38
CA ARG A 87 7.16 9.31 -7.41
C ARG A 87 6.12 8.38 -8.03
N LYS A 88 6.11 8.22 -9.37
CA LYS A 88 5.23 7.29 -10.08
C LYS A 88 5.42 5.84 -9.64
N TRP A 89 6.64 5.52 -9.18
CA TRP A 89 7.10 4.15 -8.92
C TRP A 89 6.27 3.39 -7.86
N ASN A 90 5.50 4.09 -7.04
CA ASN A 90 4.56 3.49 -6.09
C ASN A 90 3.19 4.16 -6.11
N LEU A 91 2.79 4.71 -7.26
CA LEU A 91 1.53 5.45 -7.44
C LEU A 91 1.37 6.58 -6.42
N TRP A 92 2.48 7.25 -6.11
CA TRP A 92 2.55 8.37 -5.15
C TRP A 92 2.08 8.01 -3.74
N GLY A 93 2.07 6.70 -3.41
CA GLY A 93 1.66 6.19 -2.11
C GLY A 93 2.68 6.45 -1.01
N TYR A 94 2.23 6.41 0.23
CA TYR A 94 3.03 6.42 1.46
C TYR A 94 2.21 5.87 2.62
N VAL A 95 2.83 5.70 3.76
CA VAL A 95 2.16 5.44 5.04
C VAL A 95 2.97 6.06 6.18
N ASP A 96 2.29 6.69 7.15
CA ASP A 96 2.95 7.19 8.36
C ASP A 96 3.35 6.03 9.27
N ALA A 97 4.54 6.11 9.87
CA ALA A 97 5.05 5.06 10.77
C ALA A 97 4.11 4.78 11.97
N ARG A 98 3.36 5.78 12.43
CA ARG A 98 2.35 5.63 13.50
C ARG A 98 1.14 4.83 13.05
N ASP A 99 0.71 4.98 11.79
CA ASP A 99 -0.35 4.18 11.18
C ASP A 99 0.13 2.75 10.85
N VAL A 100 1.41 2.58 10.54
CA VAL A 100 2.05 1.24 10.49
C VAL A 100 1.95 0.53 11.84
N ALA A 101 2.27 1.22 12.93
CA ALA A 101 2.14 0.67 14.29
C ALA A 101 0.67 0.32 14.62
N GLN A 102 -0.29 1.16 14.20
CA GLN A 102 -1.72 0.87 14.30
C GLN A 102 -2.06 -0.43 13.57
N ALA A 103 -1.64 -0.58 12.31
CA ALA A 103 -1.92 -1.76 11.48
C ALA A 103 -1.32 -3.04 12.11
N CYS A 104 -0.09 -2.98 12.62
CA CYS A 104 0.53 -4.11 13.34
C CYS A 104 -0.29 -4.52 14.56
N ARG A 105 -0.70 -3.58 15.39
CA ARG A 105 -1.53 -3.84 16.57
C ARG A 105 -2.88 -4.46 16.17
N LEU A 106 -3.54 -3.91 15.17
CA LEU A 106 -4.82 -4.42 14.67
C LEU A 106 -4.67 -5.83 14.11
N GLY A 107 -3.59 -6.11 13.37
CA GLY A 107 -3.29 -7.45 12.88
C GLY A 107 -3.13 -8.48 14.00
N LEU A 108 -2.54 -8.09 15.15
CA LEU A 108 -2.44 -8.96 16.32
C LEU A 108 -3.79 -9.24 16.98
N GLN A 109 -4.75 -8.33 16.85
CA GLN A 109 -6.06 -8.40 17.51
C GLN A 109 -7.19 -8.93 16.60
N ALA A 110 -6.94 -9.01 15.27
CA ALA A 110 -7.97 -9.35 14.29
C ALA A 110 -8.55 -10.76 14.52
N ASP A 111 -9.85 -10.91 14.35
CA ASP A 111 -10.50 -12.23 14.36
C ASP A 111 -10.42 -12.87 12.96
N ILE A 112 -9.21 -13.29 12.58
CA ILE A 112 -8.90 -13.93 11.30
C ILE A 112 -8.15 -15.22 11.60
N ASN A 113 -8.60 -16.34 11.01
CA ASN A 113 -8.04 -17.66 11.24
C ASN A 113 -7.31 -18.23 10.01
N SER A 114 -7.24 -17.45 8.93
CA SER A 114 -6.53 -17.78 7.67
C SER A 114 -5.17 -17.07 7.57
N ALA A 115 -4.48 -17.32 6.46
CA ALA A 115 -3.38 -16.50 6.01
C ALA A 115 -3.93 -15.41 5.09
N GLU A 116 -3.81 -14.16 5.50
CA GLU A 116 -4.33 -13.00 4.77
C GLU A 116 -3.24 -11.96 4.56
N VAL A 117 -3.36 -11.19 3.48
CA VAL A 117 -2.52 -10.03 3.21
C VAL A 117 -3.35 -8.78 3.11
N PHE A 118 -2.78 -7.63 3.49
CA PHE A 118 -3.43 -6.34 3.52
C PHE A 118 -2.50 -5.25 3.01
N ILE A 119 -2.97 -4.41 2.11
CA ILE A 119 -2.27 -3.18 1.73
C ILE A 119 -2.46 -2.16 2.85
N ILE A 120 -1.34 -1.60 3.30
CA ILE A 120 -1.30 -0.60 4.37
C ILE A 120 -0.65 0.67 3.80
N ALA A 121 -1.47 1.65 3.53
CA ALA A 121 -1.10 2.96 2.99
C ALA A 121 -1.85 4.07 3.74
N ALA A 122 -1.42 5.31 3.56
CA ALA A 122 -2.21 6.48 3.95
C ALA A 122 -3.50 6.55 3.12
N ALA A 123 -4.46 7.35 3.56
CA ALA A 123 -5.71 7.54 2.81
C ALA A 123 -5.53 8.40 1.55
N ASP A 124 -4.44 9.15 1.47
CA ASP A 124 -4.12 10.09 0.40
C ASP A 124 -2.76 9.78 -0.26
N THR A 125 -2.43 10.54 -1.30
CA THR A 125 -1.12 10.51 -1.95
C THR A 125 -0.21 11.63 -1.44
N ILE A 126 1.10 11.54 -1.73
CA ILE A 126 2.07 12.60 -1.41
C ILE A 126 1.93 13.84 -2.30
N MET A 127 1.08 13.80 -3.31
CA MET A 127 0.96 14.86 -4.32
C MET A 127 -0.12 15.87 -3.94
N ASN A 128 0.06 17.11 -4.38
CA ASN A 128 -0.91 18.20 -4.22
C ASN A 128 -1.92 18.30 -5.38
N ARG A 129 -1.90 17.34 -6.30
CA ARG A 129 -2.77 17.23 -7.47
C ARG A 129 -3.73 16.05 -7.32
N PRO A 130 -4.93 16.12 -7.96
CA PRO A 130 -5.88 15.02 -7.93
C PRO A 130 -5.28 13.71 -8.46
N SER A 131 -5.55 12.61 -7.74
CA SER A 131 -5.02 11.26 -8.07
C SER A 131 -5.46 10.78 -9.45
N ARG A 132 -6.67 11.14 -9.86
CA ARG A 132 -7.20 10.84 -11.20
C ARG A 132 -6.41 11.53 -12.31
N GLU A 133 -6.02 12.77 -12.12
CA GLU A 133 -5.21 13.53 -13.09
C GLU A 133 -3.80 12.93 -13.20
N LEU A 134 -3.18 12.63 -12.07
CA LEU A 134 -1.88 11.98 -12.04
C LEU A 134 -1.88 10.64 -12.77
N LEU A 135 -2.92 9.82 -12.53
CA LEU A 135 -3.08 8.53 -13.20
C LEU A 135 -3.25 8.71 -14.71
N ALA A 136 -4.10 9.63 -15.14
CA ALA A 136 -4.34 9.88 -16.57
C ALA A 136 -3.11 10.42 -17.29
N GLU A 137 -2.28 11.23 -16.62
CA GLU A 137 -1.04 11.78 -17.17
C GLU A 137 0.07 10.72 -17.31
N VAL A 138 0.28 9.92 -16.26
CA VAL A 138 1.45 9.01 -16.18
C VAL A 138 1.12 7.61 -16.67
N PHE A 139 -0.10 7.15 -16.46
CA PHE A 139 -0.59 5.82 -16.81
C PHE A 139 -1.93 5.88 -17.56
N PRO A 140 -1.98 6.51 -18.75
CA PRO A 140 -3.24 6.80 -19.46
C PRO A 140 -4.05 5.57 -19.84
N ASN A 141 -3.42 4.40 -19.91
CA ASN A 141 -4.06 3.14 -20.27
C ASN A 141 -4.52 2.30 -19.05
N VAL A 142 -4.24 2.76 -17.83
CA VAL A 142 -4.61 2.03 -16.61
C VAL A 142 -6.04 2.38 -16.22
N PRO A 143 -6.97 1.41 -16.21
CA PRO A 143 -8.37 1.67 -15.88
C PRO A 143 -8.56 1.96 -14.39
N LEU A 144 -9.50 2.87 -14.08
CA LEU A 144 -10.04 3.01 -12.73
C LEU A 144 -11.16 2.00 -12.51
N HIS A 145 -11.01 1.13 -11.50
CA HIS A 145 -11.99 0.10 -11.15
C HIS A 145 -13.07 0.56 -10.17
N LYS A 146 -12.89 1.73 -9.57
CA LYS A 146 -13.91 2.39 -8.73
C LYS A 146 -13.77 3.90 -8.83
N GLU A 147 -14.79 4.61 -8.40
CA GLU A 147 -14.67 6.04 -8.15
C GLU A 147 -13.76 6.30 -6.96
N ILE A 148 -12.94 7.35 -7.07
CA ILE A 148 -11.99 7.78 -6.05
C ILE A 148 -12.19 9.26 -5.71
N GLY A 149 -11.93 9.64 -4.48
CA GLY A 149 -11.83 11.03 -4.06
C GLY A 149 -10.62 11.73 -4.70
N ASP A 150 -10.62 13.06 -4.71
CA ASP A 150 -9.62 13.87 -5.41
C ASP A 150 -8.17 13.47 -5.05
N PHE A 151 -7.89 13.27 -3.80
CA PHE A 151 -6.55 12.93 -3.32
C PHE A 151 -6.43 11.50 -2.79
N GLU A 152 -7.44 10.67 -3.00
CA GLU A 152 -7.45 9.30 -2.49
C GLU A 152 -6.27 8.51 -3.04
N THR A 153 -5.68 7.70 -2.16
CA THR A 153 -4.57 6.79 -2.53
C THR A 153 -4.98 5.82 -3.64
N LEU A 154 -4.04 5.53 -4.54
CA LEU A 154 -4.20 4.52 -5.59
C LEU A 154 -3.75 3.10 -5.15
N LEU A 155 -3.48 2.95 -3.85
CA LEU A 155 -3.26 1.68 -3.16
C LEU A 155 -4.47 1.43 -2.26
N SER A 156 -5.40 0.57 -2.66
CA SER A 156 -6.65 0.38 -1.92
C SER A 156 -6.41 -0.20 -0.52
N ILE A 157 -6.85 0.53 0.49
CA ILE A 157 -6.85 0.10 1.89
C ILE A 157 -8.21 -0.43 2.35
N ASP A 158 -9.13 -0.67 1.42
CA ASP A 158 -10.52 -1.03 1.73
C ASP A 158 -10.63 -2.38 2.44
N LYS A 159 -9.79 -3.36 2.07
CA LYS A 159 -9.73 -4.65 2.75
C LYS A 159 -9.23 -4.49 4.20
N ALA A 160 -8.18 -3.71 4.40
CA ALA A 160 -7.64 -3.43 5.73
C ALA A 160 -8.66 -2.70 6.60
N ARG A 161 -9.37 -1.72 6.05
CA ARG A 161 -10.48 -1.04 6.74
C ARG A 161 -11.56 -2.00 7.18
N ARG A 162 -12.04 -2.85 6.28
CA ARG A 162 -13.15 -3.77 6.55
C ARG A 162 -12.78 -4.88 7.52
N MET A 163 -11.61 -5.49 7.37
CA MET A 163 -11.26 -6.70 8.10
C MET A 163 -10.41 -6.46 9.34
N LEU A 164 -9.58 -5.42 9.35
CA LEU A 164 -8.73 -5.06 10.50
C LEU A 164 -9.28 -3.88 11.29
N GLY A 165 -10.21 -3.09 10.74
CA GLY A 165 -10.59 -1.79 11.30
C GLY A 165 -9.49 -0.75 11.13
N TYR A 166 -8.59 -0.93 10.16
CA TYR A 166 -7.51 0.01 9.86
C TYR A 166 -8.08 1.36 9.43
N ASN A 167 -7.65 2.42 10.09
CA ASN A 167 -8.07 3.77 9.76
C ASN A 167 -6.87 4.71 9.93
N PRO A 168 -6.13 5.02 8.85
CA PRO A 168 -4.98 5.90 8.93
C PRO A 168 -5.38 7.28 9.42
N GLN A 169 -4.66 7.80 10.40
CA GLN A 169 -4.96 9.04 11.10
C GLN A 169 -4.03 10.18 10.69
N TYR A 170 -2.91 9.87 10.09
CA TYR A 170 -1.86 10.83 9.82
C TYR A 170 -1.70 11.07 8.32
N SER A 171 -1.91 12.36 7.94
CA SER A 171 -1.66 12.83 6.58
C SER A 171 -0.63 13.97 6.63
N TRP A 172 0.27 13.99 5.68
CA TRP A 172 1.20 15.09 5.50
C TRP A 172 0.50 16.44 5.36
N ARG A 173 -0.75 16.46 4.87
CA ARG A 173 -1.57 17.67 4.70
C ARG A 173 -1.87 18.37 6.01
N GLN A 174 -1.73 17.68 7.14
CA GLN A 174 -1.88 18.26 8.49
C GLN A 174 -0.63 19.02 8.93
N TYR A 175 0.52 18.81 8.28
CA TYR A 175 1.82 19.34 8.70
C TYR A 175 2.37 20.39 7.72
N VAL A 176 2.04 20.28 6.44
CA VAL A 176 2.39 21.30 5.45
C VAL A 176 1.18 22.20 5.32
N GLY A 177 1.25 23.38 5.93
CA GLY A 177 0.17 24.39 5.82
C GLY A 177 -0.04 24.74 4.34
N LEU A 178 -1.14 24.30 3.77
CA LEU A 178 -1.66 24.74 2.48
C LEU A 178 -2.56 25.92 2.70
#